data_daea1a3e6088a212b1cc4370460bc9a7
#
_entry.id   daea1a3e6088a212b1cc4370460bc9a7
#
_cell.length_a   1.000
_cell.length_b   1.000
_cell.length_c   1.000
_cell.angle_alpha   90.00
_cell.angle_beta   90.00
_cell.angle_gamma   90.00
#
_symmetry.space_group_name_H-M   'P 1'
#
loop_
_entity.id
_entity.type
_entity.pdbx_description
1 polymer ?
#
loop_
_entity_poly.entity_id
_entity_poly.type
_entity_poly.pdbx_seq_one_letter_code
_entity_poly.pdbx_strand_id
1 'polypeptide(L)'
;TEIHHIKQTNKKRMKASVRLVRFATIGTLNYLITMLVIWIVMSYFSFKGKYIVANIMAYLIAQTHNFIWSKYWIFPSSNPQNSLWQQIMLFCTAFGIAYGIQLLFVILMIEAIGIKEFTAQFIGIIIYGAVNFMVNNRITFR
;
A
#
# COMPACT_ATOMS: atom_id res chain seq x y z
N THR A 1 22.27 -5.22 31.71
CA THR A 1 21.31 -4.15 31.38
C THR A 1 21.55 -3.58 29.99
N GLU A 2 22.77 -3.24 29.63
CA GLU A 2 23.12 -2.69 28.32
C GLU A 2 22.97 -3.73 27.19
N ILE A 3 23.42 -4.94 27.43
CA ILE A 3 23.26 -6.08 26.50
C ILE A 3 21.77 -6.42 26.27
N HIS A 4 20.94 -6.26 27.30
CA HIS A 4 19.50 -6.48 27.17
C HIS A 4 18.83 -5.40 26.30
N HIS A 5 19.26 -4.15 26.42
CA HIS A 5 18.81 -3.04 25.59
C HIS A 5 19.21 -3.20 24.14
N ILE A 6 20.47 -3.60 23.88
CA ILE A 6 20.99 -3.86 22.53
C ILE A 6 20.24 -5.02 21.86
N LYS A 7 19.96 -6.10 22.59
CA LYS A 7 19.18 -7.24 22.09
C LYS A 7 17.73 -6.85 21.77
N GLN A 8 17.10 -6.03 22.60
CA GLN A 8 15.76 -5.53 22.33
C GLN A 8 15.71 -4.59 21.14
N THR A 9 16.69 -3.72 20.99
CA THR A 9 16.78 -2.79 19.86
C THR A 9 17.02 -3.54 18.55
N ASN A 10 17.89 -4.55 18.58
CA ASN A 10 18.13 -5.41 17.41
C ASN A 10 16.91 -6.26 17.05
N LYS A 11 16.17 -6.77 18.04
CA LYS A 11 14.92 -7.51 17.82
C LYS A 11 13.83 -6.61 17.24
N LYS A 12 13.78 -5.33 17.65
CA LYS A 12 12.85 -4.33 17.14
C LYS A 12 13.20 -3.93 15.70
N ARG A 13 14.50 -3.80 15.37
CA ARG A 13 15.00 -3.53 14.02
C ARG A 13 14.71 -4.69 13.07
N MET A 14 14.93 -5.93 13.49
CA MET A 14 14.61 -7.11 12.69
C MET A 14 13.11 -7.22 12.40
N LYS A 15 12.23 -6.93 13.37
CA LYS A 15 10.77 -6.89 13.15
C LYS A 15 10.37 -5.85 12.11
N ALA A 16 10.93 -4.65 12.14
CA ALA A 16 10.64 -3.60 11.17
C ALA A 16 11.12 -3.97 9.77
N SER A 17 12.33 -4.53 9.64
CA SER A 17 12.86 -5.01 8.36
C SER A 17 12.03 -6.14 7.76
N VAL A 18 11.60 -7.10 8.58
CA VAL A 18 10.72 -8.19 8.14
C VAL A 18 9.37 -7.67 7.68
N ARG A 19 8.77 -6.72 8.39
CA ARG A 19 7.52 -6.08 7.98
C ARG A 19 7.67 -5.37 6.64
N LEU A 20 8.76 -4.65 6.45
CA LEU A 20 9.02 -3.94 5.20
C LEU A 20 9.18 -4.89 4.02
N VAL A 21 9.91 -6.00 4.20
CA VAL A 21 10.06 -7.03 3.17
C VAL A 21 8.71 -7.68 2.84
N ARG A 22 7.92 -8.02 3.85
CA ARG A 22 6.57 -8.56 3.66
C ARG A 22 5.67 -7.58 2.95
N PHE A 23 5.71 -6.31 3.34
CA PHE A 23 4.94 -5.26 2.68
C PHE A 23 5.35 -5.09 1.20
N ALA A 24 6.63 -5.09 0.89
CA ALA A 24 7.13 -5.01 -0.47
C ALA A 24 6.70 -6.22 -1.32
N THR A 25 6.72 -7.42 -0.73
CA THR A 25 6.24 -8.65 -1.38
C THR A 25 4.76 -8.55 -1.71
N ILE A 26 3.94 -8.14 -0.76
CA ILE A 26 2.50 -7.96 -0.98
C ILE A 26 2.22 -6.83 -1.97
N GLY A 27 2.99 -5.75 -1.91
CA GLY A 27 2.89 -4.65 -2.89
C GLY A 27 3.16 -5.12 -4.32
N THR A 28 4.16 -5.96 -4.51
CA THR A 28 4.46 -6.57 -5.81
C THR A 28 3.32 -7.48 -6.28
N LEU A 29 2.79 -8.33 -5.39
CA LEU A 29 1.63 -9.16 -5.69
C LEU A 29 0.40 -8.33 -6.03
N ASN A 30 0.15 -7.25 -5.30
CA ASN A 30 -0.94 -6.32 -5.59
C ASN A 30 -0.81 -5.71 -6.98
N TYR A 31 0.39 -5.30 -7.36
CA TYR A 31 0.66 -4.78 -8.70
C TYR A 31 0.32 -5.83 -9.78
N LEU A 32 0.76 -7.07 -9.60
CA LEU A 32 0.47 -8.16 -10.52
C LEU A 32 -1.03 -8.46 -10.60
N ILE A 33 -1.74 -8.48 -9.47
CA ILE A 33 -3.19 -8.66 -9.40
C ILE A 33 -3.90 -7.53 -10.13
N THR A 34 -3.51 -6.30 -9.91
CA THR A 34 -4.07 -5.12 -10.58
C THR A 34 -3.93 -5.24 -12.10
N MET A 35 -2.74 -5.55 -12.58
CA MET A 35 -2.47 -5.73 -14.00
C MET A 35 -3.27 -6.88 -14.60
N LEU A 36 -3.38 -8.01 -13.89
CA LEU A 36 -4.15 -9.17 -14.32
C LEU A 36 -5.63 -8.86 -14.42
N VAL A 37 -6.22 -8.19 -13.43
CA VAL A 37 -7.64 -7.82 -13.43
C VAL A 37 -7.93 -6.84 -14.55
N ILE A 38 -7.08 -5.83 -14.75
CA ILE A 38 -7.23 -4.89 -15.86
C ILE A 38 -7.19 -5.63 -17.19
N TRP A 39 -6.23 -6.52 -17.37
CA TRP A 39 -6.12 -7.31 -18.61
C TRP A 39 -7.36 -8.17 -18.85
N ILE A 40 -7.86 -8.87 -17.83
CA ILE A 40 -9.07 -9.70 -17.96
C ILE A 40 -10.28 -8.85 -18.35
N VAL A 41 -10.54 -7.76 -17.63
CA VAL A 41 -11.69 -6.90 -17.90
C VAL A 41 -11.60 -6.28 -19.30
N MET A 42 -10.41 -5.79 -19.68
CA MET A 42 -10.20 -5.19 -21.00
C MET A 42 -10.34 -6.19 -22.15
N SER A 43 -10.04 -7.48 -21.90
CA SER A 43 -10.13 -8.54 -22.92
C SER A 43 -11.55 -9.09 -23.09
N TYR A 44 -12.31 -9.19 -22.00
CA TYR A 44 -13.64 -9.84 -22.03
C TYR A 44 -14.81 -8.88 -22.20
N PHE A 45 -14.63 -7.60 -21.93
CA PHE A 45 -15.67 -6.58 -22.09
C PHE A 45 -15.36 -5.66 -23.25
N SER A 46 -16.40 -5.27 -24.02
CA SER A 46 -16.27 -4.47 -25.24
C SER A 46 -17.14 -3.22 -25.24
N PHE A 47 -17.49 -2.66 -24.08
CA PHE A 47 -18.25 -1.42 -24.00
C PHE A 47 -17.33 -0.20 -23.86
N LYS A 48 -17.87 0.97 -24.22
CA LYS A 48 -17.15 2.24 -24.11
C LYS A 48 -16.95 2.60 -22.64
N GLY A 49 -15.72 2.94 -22.23
CA GLY A 49 -15.37 3.24 -20.85
C GLY A 49 -15.01 2.02 -20.01
N LYS A 50 -14.79 0.86 -20.61
CA LYS A 50 -14.38 -0.37 -19.92
C LYS A 50 -13.10 -0.21 -19.08
N TYR A 51 -12.19 0.68 -19.47
CA TYR A 51 -10.96 0.93 -18.71
C TYR A 51 -11.24 1.53 -17.32
N ILE A 52 -12.28 2.32 -17.16
CA ILE A 52 -12.68 2.89 -15.87
C ILE A 52 -13.18 1.78 -14.96
N VAL A 53 -14.04 0.91 -15.46
CA VAL A 53 -14.55 -0.26 -14.72
C VAL A 53 -13.40 -1.20 -14.37
N ALA A 54 -12.50 -1.46 -15.30
CA ALA A 54 -11.30 -2.27 -15.07
C ALA A 54 -10.45 -1.72 -13.93
N ASN A 55 -10.20 -0.42 -13.92
CA ASN A 55 -9.45 0.27 -12.87
C ASN A 55 -10.12 0.13 -11.50
N ILE A 56 -11.41 0.45 -11.41
CA ILE A 56 -12.16 0.37 -10.15
C ILE A 56 -12.15 -1.05 -9.60
N MET A 57 -12.46 -2.04 -10.42
CA MET A 57 -12.46 -3.45 -10.01
C MET A 57 -11.07 -3.92 -9.58
N ALA A 58 -10.03 -3.56 -10.33
CA ALA A 58 -8.65 -3.93 -10.01
C ALA A 58 -8.22 -3.36 -8.67
N TYR A 59 -8.50 -2.09 -8.41
CA TYR A 59 -8.16 -1.45 -7.14
C TYR A 59 -8.94 -2.04 -5.97
N LEU A 60 -10.23 -2.31 -6.12
CA LEU A 60 -11.02 -2.93 -5.06
C LEU A 60 -10.49 -4.32 -4.69
N ILE A 61 -10.19 -5.14 -5.68
CA ILE A 61 -9.65 -6.50 -5.47
C ILE A 61 -8.25 -6.42 -4.83
N ALA A 62 -7.38 -5.56 -5.37
CA ALA A 62 -6.02 -5.39 -4.85
C ALA A 62 -6.02 -4.84 -3.42
N GLN A 63 -6.88 -3.88 -3.10
CA GLN A 63 -6.97 -3.32 -1.75
C GLN A 63 -7.55 -4.31 -0.74
N THR A 64 -8.53 -5.11 -1.12
CA THR A 64 -9.05 -6.18 -0.28
C THR A 64 -7.96 -7.21 0.03
N HIS A 65 -7.24 -7.63 -0.98
CA HIS A 65 -6.09 -8.53 -0.84
C HIS A 65 -5.00 -7.93 0.06
N ASN A 66 -4.66 -6.67 -0.17
CA ASN A 66 -3.66 -5.95 0.63
C ASN A 66 -4.09 -5.84 2.10
N PHE A 67 -5.35 -5.54 2.37
CA PHE A 67 -5.87 -5.47 3.75
C PHE A 67 -5.75 -6.81 4.47
N ILE A 68 -6.15 -7.91 3.83
CA ILE A 68 -6.10 -9.24 4.42
C ILE A 68 -4.66 -9.62 4.78
N TRP A 69 -3.72 -9.45 3.87
CA TRP A 69 -2.32 -9.76 4.12
C TRP A 69 -1.68 -8.81 5.13
N SER A 70 -2.04 -7.52 5.10
CA SER A 70 -1.55 -6.55 6.07
C SER A 70 -1.98 -6.91 7.48
N LYS A 71 -3.23 -7.28 7.65
CA LYS A 71 -3.77 -7.65 8.96
C LYS A 71 -3.15 -8.91 9.52
N TYR A 72 -3.07 -9.97 8.73
CA TYR A 72 -2.73 -11.31 9.23
C TYR A 72 -1.25 -11.68 9.07
N TRP A 73 -0.54 -11.03 8.20
CA TRP A 73 0.85 -11.40 7.90
C TRP A 73 1.86 -10.27 8.10
N ILE A 74 1.60 -9.08 7.59
CA ILE A 74 2.54 -7.95 7.68
C ILE A 74 2.56 -7.37 9.09
N PHE A 75 1.41 -7.14 9.67
CA PHE A 75 1.23 -6.55 11.00
C PHE A 75 0.48 -7.49 11.94
N PRO A 76 1.02 -8.70 12.24
CA PRO A 76 0.34 -9.61 13.14
C PRO A 76 0.33 -9.04 14.55
N SER A 77 -0.85 -9.00 15.17
CA SER A 77 -1.03 -8.57 16.55
C SER A 77 -1.84 -9.61 17.30
N SER A 78 -1.33 -10.07 18.46
CA SER A 78 -2.05 -10.98 19.32
C SER A 78 -3.22 -10.30 20.04
N ASN A 79 -3.13 -8.99 20.29
CA ASN A 79 -4.15 -8.18 20.95
C ASN A 79 -4.36 -6.88 20.16
N PRO A 80 -5.13 -6.88 19.06
CA PRO A 80 -5.40 -5.68 18.32
C PRO A 80 -6.23 -4.70 19.16
N GLN A 81 -5.77 -3.45 19.28
CA GLN A 81 -6.47 -2.40 20.02
C GLN A 81 -7.73 -1.93 19.29
N ASN A 82 -7.75 -2.07 17.97
CA ASN A 82 -8.85 -1.64 17.13
C ASN A 82 -9.72 -2.83 16.74
N SER A 83 -11.04 -2.63 16.69
CA SER A 83 -11.97 -3.60 16.14
C SER A 83 -11.72 -3.79 14.63
N LEU A 84 -12.23 -4.89 14.05
CA LEU A 84 -12.11 -5.14 12.61
C LEU A 84 -12.65 -3.97 11.76
N TRP A 85 -13.79 -3.42 12.13
CA TRP A 85 -14.40 -2.29 11.44
C TRP A 85 -13.51 -1.04 11.50
N GLN A 86 -12.95 -0.75 12.68
CA GLN A 86 -12.02 0.37 12.84
C GLN A 86 -10.75 0.16 11.99
N GLN A 87 -10.22 -1.05 11.93
CA GLN A 87 -9.07 -1.36 11.09
C GLN A 87 -9.37 -1.14 9.59
N ILE A 88 -10.54 -1.56 9.12
CA ILE A 88 -10.97 -1.32 7.74
C ILE A 88 -11.06 0.18 7.45
N MET A 89 -11.70 0.94 8.33
CA MET A 89 -11.85 2.39 8.16
C MET A 89 -10.50 3.12 8.17
N LEU A 90 -9.61 2.74 9.09
CA LEU A 90 -8.26 3.31 9.15
C LEU A 90 -7.42 2.93 7.94
N PHE A 91 -7.54 1.72 7.46
CA PHE A 91 -6.85 1.27 6.24
C PHE A 91 -7.31 2.05 5.00
N CYS A 92 -8.60 2.27 4.84
CA CYS A 92 -9.15 3.10 3.76
C CYS A 92 -8.70 4.55 3.87
N THR A 93 -8.63 5.10 5.09
CA THR A 93 -8.11 6.45 5.35
C THR A 93 -6.63 6.54 4.99
N ALA A 94 -5.83 5.57 5.39
CA ALA A 94 -4.42 5.49 5.03
C ALA A 94 -4.21 5.44 3.51
N PHE A 95 -5.04 4.67 2.81
CA PHE A 95 -5.04 4.62 1.35
C PHE A 95 -5.33 6.00 0.75
N GLY A 96 -6.36 6.68 1.23
CA GLY A 96 -6.74 8.02 0.75
C GLY A 96 -5.64 9.05 0.97
N ILE A 97 -5.00 9.04 2.15
CA ILE A 97 -3.88 9.93 2.48
C ILE A 97 -2.68 9.64 1.57
N ALA A 98 -2.29 8.40 1.46
CA ALA A 98 -1.14 8.00 0.63
C ALA A 98 -1.36 8.33 -0.84
N TYR A 99 -2.55 8.08 -1.35
CA TYR A 99 -2.92 8.42 -2.72
C TYR A 99 -2.94 9.93 -2.95
N GLY A 100 -3.49 10.70 -2.03
CA GLY A 100 -3.49 12.17 -2.11
C GLY A 100 -2.09 12.75 -2.11
N ILE A 101 -1.20 12.28 -1.25
CA ILE A 101 0.20 12.71 -1.21
C ILE A 101 0.92 12.31 -2.51
N GLN A 102 0.72 11.11 -2.98
CA GLN A 102 1.30 10.63 -4.25
C GLN A 102 0.85 11.52 -5.42
N LEU A 103 -0.44 11.79 -5.54
CA LEU A 103 -0.99 12.61 -6.60
C LEU A 103 -0.43 14.03 -6.58
N LEU A 104 -0.35 14.63 -5.40
CA LEU A 104 0.25 15.96 -5.22
C LEU A 104 1.70 15.98 -5.68
N PHE A 105 2.49 15.00 -5.29
CA PHE A 105 3.89 14.87 -5.69
C PHE A 105 4.05 14.70 -7.21
N VAL A 106 3.23 13.87 -7.82
CA VAL A 106 3.26 13.64 -9.28
C VAL A 106 2.95 14.94 -10.02
N ILE A 107 1.90 15.65 -9.60
CA ILE A 107 1.55 16.93 -10.21
C ILE A 107 2.69 17.94 -10.07
N LEU A 108 3.26 18.09 -8.88
CA LEU A 108 4.36 19.01 -8.64
C LEU A 108 5.61 18.67 -9.45
N MET A 109 5.94 17.39 -9.56
CA MET A 109 7.11 16.95 -10.33
C MET A 109 6.94 17.22 -11.83
N ILE A 110 5.75 17.03 -12.37
CA ILE A 110 5.48 17.25 -13.80
C ILE A 110 5.35 18.75 -14.09
N GLU A 111 4.53 19.46 -13.33
CA GLU A 111 4.19 20.86 -13.63
C GLU A 111 5.25 21.87 -13.16
N ALA A 112 5.83 21.67 -11.98
CA ALA A 112 6.77 22.63 -11.40
C ALA A 112 8.22 22.36 -11.76
N ILE A 113 8.63 21.09 -11.87
CA ILE A 113 10.02 20.69 -12.10
C ILE A 113 10.24 20.25 -13.56
N GLY A 114 9.18 19.85 -14.27
CA GLY A 114 9.26 19.40 -15.65
C GLY A 114 9.81 17.97 -15.82
N ILE A 115 9.66 17.13 -14.81
CA ILE A 115 10.04 15.72 -14.89
C ILE A 115 9.12 14.99 -15.85
N LYS A 116 9.66 14.03 -16.59
CA LYS A 116 8.88 13.19 -17.50
C LYS A 116 7.77 12.45 -16.75
N GLU A 117 6.58 12.38 -17.34
CA GLU A 117 5.40 11.76 -16.74
C GLU A 117 5.66 10.35 -16.23
N PHE A 118 6.32 9.51 -16.99
CA PHE A 118 6.65 8.15 -16.59
C PHE A 118 7.54 8.11 -15.33
N THR A 119 8.58 8.93 -15.28
CA THR A 119 9.49 9.03 -14.13
C THR A 119 8.76 9.54 -12.89
N ALA A 120 7.91 10.55 -13.04
CA ALA A 120 7.10 11.09 -11.96
C ALA A 120 6.14 10.03 -11.40
N GLN A 121 5.49 9.26 -12.25
CA GLN A 121 4.61 8.15 -11.85
C GLN A 121 5.37 7.06 -11.08
N PHE A 122 6.55 6.70 -11.55
CA PHE A 122 7.39 5.70 -10.89
C PHE A 122 7.81 6.15 -9.47
N ILE A 123 8.26 7.40 -9.33
CA ILE A 123 8.59 7.98 -8.01
C ILE A 123 7.33 8.07 -7.14
N GLY A 124 6.20 8.42 -7.73
CA GLY A 124 4.92 8.49 -7.04
C GLY A 124 4.51 7.15 -6.42
N ILE A 125 4.71 6.04 -7.10
CA ILE A 125 4.42 4.69 -6.58
C ILE A 125 5.27 4.41 -5.33
N ILE A 126 6.55 4.78 -5.33
CA ILE A 126 7.44 4.61 -4.19
C ILE A 126 6.97 5.44 -3.00
N ILE A 127 6.61 6.70 -3.24
CA ILE A 127 6.09 7.62 -2.21
C ILE A 127 4.78 7.06 -1.63
N TYR A 128 3.86 6.63 -2.49
CA TYR A 128 2.62 6.00 -2.07
C TYR A 128 2.85 4.80 -1.16
N GLY A 129 3.72 3.88 -1.57
CA GLY A 129 4.05 2.69 -0.79
C GLY A 129 4.64 3.03 0.57
N ALA A 130 5.57 3.98 0.63
CA ALA A 130 6.20 4.41 1.87
C ALA A 130 5.18 5.03 2.84
N VAL A 131 4.35 5.96 2.37
CA VAL A 131 3.34 6.62 3.20
C VAL A 131 2.28 5.62 3.67
N ASN A 132 1.79 4.77 2.78
CA ASN A 132 0.80 3.75 3.11
C ASN A 132 1.33 2.77 4.17
N PHE A 133 2.57 2.30 4.02
CA PHE A 133 3.22 1.45 5.01
C PHE A 133 3.34 2.15 6.36
N MET A 134 3.83 3.39 6.40
CA MET A 134 4.03 4.12 7.64
C MET A 134 2.73 4.37 8.39
N VAL A 135 1.68 4.79 7.69
CA VAL A 135 0.39 5.06 8.31
C VAL A 135 -0.25 3.78 8.85
N ASN A 136 -0.25 2.70 8.06
CA ASN A 136 -0.81 1.43 8.51
C ASN A 136 -0.02 0.80 9.66
N ASN A 137 1.31 0.89 9.63
CA ASN A 137 2.14 0.38 10.71
C ASN A 137 1.92 1.10 12.03
N ARG A 138 1.66 2.40 11.99
CA ARG A 138 1.52 3.23 13.20
C ARG A 138 0.09 3.33 13.72
N ILE A 139 -0.90 3.28 12.84
CA ILE A 139 -2.29 3.62 13.17
C ILE A 139 -3.21 2.42 13.00
N THR A 140 -3.26 1.83 11.81
CA THR A 140 -4.26 0.82 11.46
C THR A 140 -4.05 -0.50 12.21
N PHE A 141 -2.85 -1.01 12.21
CA PHE A 141 -2.47 -2.32 12.76
C PHE A 141 -1.60 -2.18 14.03
N ARG A 142 -1.93 -1.26 14.83
CA ARG A 142 -1.23 -0.98 16.09
C ARG A 142 -1.57 -1.97 17.22
#